data_bb141998723cb355b3e59b642203b2b2
#
_entry.id   bb141998723cb355b3e59b642203b2b2
#
_cell.length_a   1.000
_cell.length_b   1.000
_cell.length_c   1.000
_cell.angle_alpha   90.00
_cell.angle_beta   90.00
_cell.angle_gamma   90.00
#
_symmetry.space_group_name_H-M   'P 1'
#
loop_
_entity.id
_entity.type
_entity.pdbx_description
1 polymer ?
#
loop_
_entity_poly.entity_id
_entity_poly.type
_entity_poly.pdbx_seq_one_letter_code
_entity_poly.pdbx_strand_id
1 'polypeptide(L)'
;MKKFVSFFCLLSLVGCSADDLPKYSDLGGLRVLALVSDNGGFAEYSPGDTVQITPWISDFKGGTRTIESSWQACIDPGITVGADPTCTGVPGATAVTTGAVALPVTERTGSVGTFSVSIPSTILDGRNPIEVYNGVNYLVTYSLKASDGATTASFKRLQVTPSTKTGKNRNPTLNDLLAGGTSLTTFPSGEVELRASNAPGSAESYTRMKNDGAMENRTEGLVTTWFITTGELTLFRTIEDGITKWTPGSRPTDHTPLVLGVTRDGRGGISAVMKSGL
;
A
#
# COMPACT_ATOMS: atom_id res chain seq x y z
N MET A 1 -34.41 26.88 57.21
CA MET A 1 -33.82 27.52 56.03
C MET A 1 -32.58 26.74 55.63
N LYS A 2 -32.65 25.82 54.64
CA LYS A 2 -31.51 25.03 54.15
C LYS A 2 -31.04 25.66 52.84
N LYS A 3 -29.80 26.17 52.83
CA LYS A 3 -29.16 26.72 51.62
C LYS A 3 -28.62 25.57 50.76
N PHE A 4 -29.18 25.40 49.56
CA PHE A 4 -28.65 24.52 48.50
C PHE A 4 -27.52 25.27 47.80
N VAL A 5 -26.29 24.77 47.92
CA VAL A 5 -25.16 25.23 47.14
C VAL A 5 -25.11 24.37 45.88
N SER A 6 -25.44 24.97 44.74
CA SER A 6 -25.38 24.31 43.40
C SER A 6 -23.93 24.36 42.93
N PHE A 7 -23.26 23.22 42.90
CA PHE A 7 -21.89 23.07 42.37
C PHE A 7 -22.00 22.88 40.88
N PHE A 8 -21.72 23.92 40.12
CA PHE A 8 -21.68 23.89 38.65
C PHE A 8 -20.34 23.34 38.21
N CYS A 9 -20.30 22.03 37.87
CA CYS A 9 -19.14 21.39 37.29
C CYS A 9 -19.01 21.85 35.81
N LEU A 10 -18.14 22.81 35.53
CA LEU A 10 -17.70 23.11 34.16
C LEU A 10 -16.85 21.92 33.67
N LEU A 11 -17.47 21.03 32.90
CA LEU A 11 -16.72 20.09 32.07
C LEU A 11 -16.10 20.90 30.93
N SER A 12 -14.82 21.21 31.05
CA SER A 12 -14.00 21.65 29.94
C SER A 12 -13.88 20.46 28.94
N LEU A 13 -14.68 20.49 27.90
CA LEU A 13 -14.50 19.65 26.71
C LEU A 13 -13.19 20.12 26.05
N VAL A 14 -12.07 19.50 26.42
CA VAL A 14 -10.86 19.53 25.61
C VAL A 14 -11.18 18.70 24.39
N GLY A 15 -11.73 19.35 23.36
CA GLY A 15 -11.88 18.76 22.05
C GLY A 15 -10.49 18.48 21.49
N CYS A 16 -10.11 17.21 21.34
CA CYS A 16 -9.01 16.86 20.44
C CYS A 16 -9.37 17.44 19.07
N SER A 17 -8.65 18.45 18.62
CA SER A 17 -8.82 18.95 17.27
C SER A 17 -8.39 17.84 16.30
N ALA A 18 -9.18 17.62 15.25
CA ALA A 18 -8.85 16.61 14.23
C ALA A 18 -7.53 16.91 13.51
N ASP A 19 -6.99 18.10 13.70
CA ASP A 19 -5.73 18.57 13.11
C ASP A 19 -4.48 17.98 13.78
N ASP A 20 -4.62 17.38 14.99
CA ASP A 20 -3.50 16.77 15.71
C ASP A 20 -3.21 15.30 15.27
N LEU A 21 -4.06 14.71 14.45
CA LEU A 21 -3.84 13.34 13.94
C LEU A 21 -2.93 13.38 12.71
N PRO A 22 -1.89 12.52 12.65
CA PRO A 22 -1.04 12.40 11.47
C PRO A 22 -1.90 12.10 10.24
N LYS A 23 -1.81 12.94 9.20
CA LYS A 23 -2.53 12.71 7.96
C LYS A 23 -1.97 11.46 7.27
N TYR A 24 -2.85 10.63 6.72
CA TYR A 24 -2.43 9.38 6.05
C TYR A 24 -1.47 9.64 4.88
N SER A 25 -1.59 10.80 4.21
CA SER A 25 -0.74 11.22 3.10
C SER A 25 0.66 11.66 3.51
N ASP A 26 0.89 12.00 4.79
CA ASP A 26 2.15 12.57 5.24
C ASP A 26 3.22 11.49 5.41
N LEU A 27 4.38 11.73 4.81
CA LEU A 27 5.56 10.87 4.91
C LEU A 27 6.38 11.27 6.15
N GLY A 28 5.85 11.01 7.34
CA GLY A 28 6.53 11.43 8.58
C GLY A 28 7.46 10.38 9.17
N GLY A 29 6.91 9.33 9.76
CA GLY A 29 7.67 8.26 10.43
C GLY A 29 7.94 7.05 9.55
N LEU A 30 8.55 6.03 10.15
CA LEU A 30 8.79 4.75 9.50
C LEU A 30 7.47 4.10 9.01
N ARG A 31 7.35 3.85 7.71
CA ARG A 31 6.14 3.32 7.10
C ARG A 31 6.45 2.42 5.91
N VAL A 32 5.62 1.39 5.72
CA VAL A 32 5.54 0.64 4.46
C VAL A 32 4.39 1.25 3.64
N LEU A 33 4.71 1.79 2.46
CA LEU A 33 3.77 2.49 1.59
C LEU A 33 3.10 1.56 0.59
N ALA A 34 3.88 0.59 0.07
CA ALA A 34 3.41 -0.44 -0.84
C ALA A 34 4.29 -1.68 -0.80
N LEU A 35 3.71 -2.83 -1.13
CA LEU A 35 4.41 -4.08 -1.46
C LEU A 35 4.06 -4.39 -2.91
N VAL A 36 4.92 -3.98 -3.84
CA VAL A 36 4.73 -4.22 -5.27
C VAL A 36 5.20 -5.63 -5.59
N SER A 37 4.27 -6.49 -6.00
CA SER A 37 4.59 -7.86 -6.40
C SER A 37 4.68 -7.96 -7.91
N ASP A 38 5.64 -8.69 -8.43
CA ASP A 38 5.83 -8.87 -9.86
C ASP A 38 6.26 -10.30 -10.19
N ASN A 39 5.70 -10.83 -11.26
CA ASN A 39 6.15 -12.02 -11.98
C ASN A 39 5.85 -11.81 -13.47
N GLY A 40 6.72 -11.04 -14.14
CA GLY A 40 6.52 -10.71 -15.57
C GLY A 40 5.31 -9.80 -15.85
N GLY A 41 5.01 -8.87 -14.93
CA GLY A 41 3.88 -7.93 -15.02
C GLY A 41 2.56 -8.48 -14.49
N PHE A 42 2.52 -9.72 -13.99
CA PHE A 42 1.31 -10.31 -13.42
C PHE A 42 1.15 -10.01 -11.92
N ALA A 43 -0.10 -9.82 -11.51
CA ALA A 43 -0.55 -9.70 -10.12
C ALA A 43 -1.35 -10.92 -9.64
N GLU A 44 -1.62 -11.86 -10.54
CA GLU A 44 -2.29 -13.13 -10.29
C GLU A 44 -1.34 -14.27 -10.70
N TYR A 45 -1.12 -15.23 -9.81
CA TYR A 45 -0.03 -16.19 -9.85
C TYR A 45 -0.55 -17.63 -10.00
N SER A 46 0.37 -18.55 -10.30
CA SER A 46 0.10 -19.98 -10.33
C SER A 46 0.68 -20.68 -9.10
N PRO A 47 0.14 -21.87 -8.73
CA PRO A 47 0.84 -22.77 -7.80
C PRO A 47 2.25 -23.06 -8.25
N GLY A 48 3.23 -22.97 -7.36
CA GLY A 48 4.64 -23.17 -7.64
C GLY A 48 5.41 -21.96 -8.18
N ASP A 49 4.73 -20.85 -8.47
CA ASP A 49 5.41 -19.61 -8.89
C ASP A 49 6.30 -19.05 -7.78
N THR A 50 7.38 -18.38 -8.21
CA THR A 50 8.20 -17.54 -7.35
C THR A 50 7.94 -16.09 -7.71
N VAL A 51 7.43 -15.33 -6.73
CA VAL A 51 7.01 -13.94 -6.89
C VAL A 51 8.07 -13.02 -6.29
N GLN A 52 8.47 -11.99 -7.04
CA GLN A 52 9.34 -10.94 -6.55
C GLN A 52 8.48 -9.87 -5.84
N ILE A 53 8.86 -9.45 -4.65
CA ILE A 53 8.18 -8.37 -3.92
C ILE A 53 9.16 -7.27 -3.62
N THR A 54 8.82 -6.07 -4.08
CA THR A 54 9.60 -4.85 -3.86
C THR A 54 8.84 -3.95 -2.89
N PRO A 55 9.31 -3.82 -1.62
CA PRO A 55 8.72 -2.88 -0.68
C PRO A 55 9.05 -1.43 -1.05
N TRP A 56 8.06 -0.54 -0.89
CA TRP A 56 8.24 0.91 -0.89
C TRP A 56 8.07 1.39 0.54
N ILE A 57 9.07 2.08 1.07
CA ILE A 57 9.08 2.53 2.46
C ILE A 57 9.45 4.01 2.57
N SER A 58 9.09 4.63 3.69
CA SER A 58 9.54 5.97 4.06
C SER A 58 9.99 6.01 5.51
N ASP A 59 10.96 6.89 5.83
CA ASP A 59 11.42 7.14 7.17
C ASP A 59 12.05 8.54 7.30
N PHE A 60 11.23 9.57 7.45
CA PHE A 60 11.71 10.95 7.61
C PHE A 60 12.24 11.28 9.01
N LYS A 61 11.93 10.48 10.02
CA LYS A 61 12.52 10.62 11.38
C LYS A 61 13.88 9.96 11.50
N GLY A 62 14.29 9.21 10.48
CA GLY A 62 15.28 8.16 10.61
C GLY A 62 16.71 8.61 10.88
N GLY A 63 17.11 9.79 10.45
CA GLY A 63 18.50 10.21 10.63
C GLY A 63 19.51 9.11 10.25
N THR A 64 20.32 8.69 11.23
CA THR A 64 21.33 7.63 11.08
C THR A 64 20.86 6.26 11.61
N ARG A 65 19.58 6.11 12.00
CA ARG A 65 19.10 4.85 12.56
C ARG A 65 19.10 3.75 11.51
N THR A 66 19.45 2.54 11.94
CA THR A 66 19.36 1.36 11.09
C THR A 66 17.94 0.81 11.11
N ILE A 67 17.50 0.25 9.99
CA ILE A 67 16.19 -0.40 9.84
C ILE A 67 16.45 -1.86 9.49
N GLU A 68 15.83 -2.76 10.21
CA GLU A 68 15.81 -4.19 9.90
C GLU A 68 14.46 -4.57 9.33
N SER A 69 14.47 -5.49 8.37
CA SER A 69 13.24 -6.00 7.78
C SER A 69 13.11 -7.51 7.98
N SER A 70 11.87 -7.96 8.05
CA SER A 70 11.51 -9.38 8.05
C SER A 70 10.20 -9.56 7.31
N TRP A 71 10.00 -10.77 6.76
CA TRP A 71 8.73 -11.12 6.14
C TRP A 71 8.31 -12.54 6.51
N GLN A 72 7.01 -12.78 6.44
CA GLN A 72 6.41 -14.11 6.56
C GLN A 72 5.45 -14.33 5.40
N ALA A 73 5.28 -15.58 5.00
CA ALA A 73 4.30 -15.96 4.00
C ALA A 73 3.57 -17.24 4.41
N CYS A 74 2.27 -17.30 4.15
CA CYS A 74 1.43 -18.43 4.50
C CYS A 74 0.16 -18.47 3.65
N ILE A 75 -0.54 -19.60 3.64
CA ILE A 75 -1.93 -19.64 3.15
C ILE A 75 -2.74 -18.67 4.01
N ASP A 76 -3.48 -17.75 3.37
CA ASP A 76 -4.21 -16.71 4.10
C ASP A 76 -5.24 -17.36 5.08
N PRO A 77 -5.08 -17.17 6.38
CA PRO A 77 -6.02 -17.72 7.37
C PRO A 77 -7.36 -16.96 7.39
N GLY A 78 -7.52 -15.94 6.55
CA GLY A 78 -8.62 -15.00 6.62
C GLY A 78 -8.35 -13.87 7.61
N ILE A 79 -9.27 -12.91 7.69
CA ILE A 79 -9.20 -11.79 8.62
C ILE A 79 -10.32 -11.91 9.64
N THR A 80 -9.97 -11.91 10.91
CA THR A 80 -10.91 -11.57 11.97
C THR A 80 -11.06 -10.05 12.00
N VAL A 81 -12.28 -9.55 12.04
CA VAL A 81 -12.57 -8.11 12.07
C VAL A 81 -11.77 -7.43 13.19
N GLY A 82 -10.97 -6.44 12.85
CA GLY A 82 -10.15 -5.68 13.79
C GLY A 82 -8.78 -6.28 14.13
N ALA A 83 -8.41 -7.43 13.55
CA ALA A 83 -7.09 -8.02 13.73
C ALA A 83 -6.20 -7.76 12.50
N ASP A 84 -4.91 -7.53 12.73
CA ASP A 84 -3.92 -7.46 11.65
C ASP A 84 -3.71 -8.86 11.06
N PRO A 85 -3.58 -8.97 9.72
CA PRO A 85 -3.24 -10.23 9.07
C PRO A 85 -1.88 -10.72 9.54
N THR A 86 -1.81 -12.00 9.95
CA THR A 86 -0.57 -12.60 10.44
C THR A 86 -0.43 -14.03 9.96
N CYS A 87 0.81 -14.46 9.73
CA CYS A 87 1.18 -15.85 9.47
C CYS A 87 1.61 -16.59 10.76
N THR A 88 1.63 -15.92 11.90
CA THR A 88 2.05 -16.53 13.18
C THR A 88 1.11 -17.66 13.56
N GLY A 89 1.68 -18.84 13.76
CA GLY A 89 0.92 -20.06 14.13
C GLY A 89 0.19 -20.74 12.97
N VAL A 90 0.32 -20.23 11.73
CA VAL A 90 -0.25 -20.88 10.54
C VAL A 90 0.67 -22.04 10.12
N PRO A 91 0.15 -23.29 9.98
CA PRO A 91 0.94 -24.41 9.54
C PRO A 91 1.57 -24.16 8.15
N GLY A 92 2.85 -24.50 7.98
CA GLY A 92 3.57 -24.32 6.74
C GLY A 92 3.96 -22.86 6.43
N ALA A 93 3.82 -21.94 7.40
CA ALA A 93 4.30 -20.58 7.24
C ALA A 93 5.82 -20.53 7.07
N THR A 94 6.29 -19.72 6.14
CA THR A 94 7.71 -19.39 5.97
C THR A 94 7.98 -18.05 6.63
N ALA A 95 9.07 -17.94 7.38
CA ALA A 95 9.52 -16.70 8.01
C ALA A 95 11.00 -16.45 7.68
N VAL A 96 11.34 -15.25 7.25
CA VAL A 96 12.70 -14.87 6.89
C VAL A 96 13.00 -13.47 7.42
N THR A 97 14.16 -13.32 8.05
CA THR A 97 14.76 -12.01 8.36
C THR A 97 15.65 -11.62 7.19
N THR A 98 15.35 -10.50 6.53
CA THR A 98 16.07 -10.07 5.33
C THR A 98 17.27 -9.16 5.63
N GLY A 99 17.42 -8.71 6.87
CA GLY A 99 18.54 -7.87 7.31
C GLY A 99 18.31 -6.37 7.17
N ALA A 100 19.41 -5.63 7.11
CA ALA A 100 19.38 -4.17 7.08
C ALA A 100 18.80 -3.62 5.78
N VAL A 101 17.95 -2.60 5.91
CA VAL A 101 17.35 -1.85 4.80
C VAL A 101 17.99 -0.48 4.73
N ALA A 102 18.45 -0.10 3.54
CA ALA A 102 18.99 1.23 3.27
C ALA A 102 18.01 2.05 2.44
N LEU A 103 17.69 3.25 2.93
CA LEU A 103 16.95 4.27 2.18
C LEU A 103 17.91 5.30 1.59
N PRO A 104 17.57 5.92 0.44
CA PRO A 104 18.30 7.08 -0.03
C PRO A 104 18.34 8.18 1.04
N VAL A 105 19.51 8.75 1.27
CA VAL A 105 19.70 9.70 2.39
C VAL A 105 18.89 10.97 2.22
N THR A 106 18.74 11.44 0.97
CA THR A 106 18.07 12.69 0.64
C THR A 106 16.56 12.55 0.51
N GLU A 107 16.09 11.47 -0.11
CA GLU A 107 14.67 11.21 -0.32
C GLU A 107 13.99 10.57 0.89
N ARG A 108 14.75 9.81 1.68
CA ARG A 108 14.26 9.05 2.84
C ARG A 108 13.01 8.20 2.55
N THR A 109 12.76 7.99 1.27
CA THR A 109 11.62 7.25 0.73
C THR A 109 12.08 6.57 -0.54
N GLY A 110 11.59 5.38 -0.81
CA GLY A 110 11.89 4.66 -2.04
C GLY A 110 11.59 3.18 -1.97
N SER A 111 11.85 2.51 -3.08
CA SER A 111 11.88 1.06 -3.11
C SER A 111 13.16 0.55 -2.45
N VAL A 112 13.01 -0.52 -1.67
CA VAL A 112 14.13 -1.18 -1.01
C VAL A 112 14.26 -2.62 -1.52
N GLY A 113 15.32 -3.29 -1.13
CA GLY A 113 15.70 -4.61 -1.65
C GLY A 113 14.52 -5.56 -1.87
N THR A 114 14.45 -6.10 -3.08
CA THR A 114 13.44 -7.07 -3.50
C THR A 114 13.70 -8.41 -2.83
N PHE A 115 12.65 -9.09 -2.39
CA PHE A 115 12.70 -10.45 -1.88
C PHE A 115 11.77 -11.38 -2.65
N SER A 116 12.09 -12.68 -2.63
CA SER A 116 11.36 -13.71 -3.36
C SER A 116 10.47 -14.52 -2.42
N VAL A 117 9.25 -14.78 -2.85
CA VAL A 117 8.28 -15.61 -2.15
C VAL A 117 7.86 -16.76 -3.05
N SER A 118 8.06 -18.00 -2.61
CA SER A 118 7.61 -19.18 -3.35
C SER A 118 6.21 -19.58 -2.91
N ILE A 119 5.30 -19.69 -3.87
CA ILE A 119 3.91 -20.12 -3.65
C ILE A 119 3.90 -21.66 -3.60
N PRO A 120 3.27 -22.28 -2.59
CA PRO A 120 3.15 -23.74 -2.54
C PRO A 120 2.43 -24.30 -3.77
N SER A 121 2.98 -25.34 -4.37
CA SER A 121 2.36 -26.01 -5.52
C SER A 121 1.02 -26.66 -5.18
N THR A 122 0.78 -26.96 -3.90
CA THR A 122 -0.43 -27.61 -3.36
C THR A 122 -1.48 -26.63 -2.85
N ILE A 123 -1.30 -25.32 -3.03
CA ILE A 123 -2.18 -24.28 -2.42
C ILE A 123 -3.65 -24.41 -2.84
N LEU A 124 -3.93 -24.98 -4.00
CA LEU A 124 -5.28 -25.19 -4.53
C LEU A 124 -5.86 -26.59 -4.20
N ASP A 125 -5.08 -27.49 -3.61
CA ASP A 125 -5.51 -28.85 -3.32
C ASP A 125 -6.66 -28.85 -2.28
N GLY A 126 -7.71 -29.61 -2.58
CA GLY A 126 -8.87 -29.73 -1.71
C GLY A 126 -9.77 -28.50 -1.62
N ARG A 127 -9.49 -27.45 -2.43
CA ARG A 127 -10.33 -26.25 -2.49
C ARG A 127 -11.59 -26.48 -3.32
N ASN A 128 -12.66 -25.77 -2.98
CA ASN A 128 -13.88 -25.84 -3.78
C ASN A 128 -13.69 -25.13 -5.15
N PRO A 129 -14.49 -25.50 -6.17
CA PRO A 129 -14.34 -24.95 -7.53
C PRO A 129 -14.44 -23.43 -7.61
N ILE A 130 -15.23 -22.79 -6.74
CA ILE A 130 -15.42 -21.32 -6.71
C ILE A 130 -14.13 -20.65 -6.22
N GLU A 131 -13.53 -21.17 -5.13
CA GLU A 131 -12.24 -20.69 -4.64
C GLU A 131 -11.13 -20.88 -5.67
N VAL A 132 -11.08 -22.05 -6.31
CA VAL A 132 -10.10 -22.35 -7.36
C VAL A 132 -10.25 -21.36 -8.51
N TYR A 133 -11.47 -21.11 -8.99
CA TYR A 133 -11.72 -20.19 -10.09
C TYR A 133 -11.40 -18.73 -9.73
N ASN A 134 -11.88 -18.27 -8.58
CA ASN A 134 -11.70 -16.87 -8.12
C ASN A 134 -10.30 -16.60 -7.58
N GLY A 135 -9.56 -17.65 -7.23
CA GLY A 135 -8.24 -17.59 -6.64
C GLY A 135 -8.24 -17.68 -5.12
N VAL A 136 -7.23 -18.37 -4.61
CA VAL A 136 -6.90 -18.49 -3.19
C VAL A 136 -5.86 -17.44 -2.86
N ASN A 137 -5.97 -16.80 -1.70
CA ASN A 137 -4.98 -15.82 -1.28
C ASN A 137 -3.81 -16.50 -0.57
N TYR A 138 -2.59 -16.14 -0.97
CA TYR A 138 -1.37 -16.40 -0.24
C TYR A 138 -0.93 -15.11 0.43
N LEU A 139 -0.94 -15.08 1.75
CA LEU A 139 -0.64 -13.90 2.55
C LEU A 139 0.87 -13.73 2.69
N VAL A 140 1.36 -12.52 2.45
CA VAL A 140 2.72 -12.08 2.75
C VAL A 140 2.63 -10.92 3.72
N THR A 141 3.27 -11.01 4.87
CA THR A 141 3.43 -9.91 5.83
C THR A 141 4.88 -9.42 5.77
N TYR A 142 5.07 -8.12 5.85
CA TYR A 142 6.38 -7.48 5.84
C TYR A 142 6.47 -6.50 7.01
N SER A 143 7.49 -6.65 7.83
CA SER A 143 7.70 -5.88 9.05
C SER A 143 9.02 -5.17 9.02
N LEU A 144 9.06 -3.95 9.54
CA LEU A 144 10.25 -3.13 9.74
C LEU A 144 10.42 -2.81 11.21
N LYS A 145 11.66 -2.82 11.67
CA LYS A 145 12.05 -2.43 13.02
C LYS A 145 13.27 -1.52 12.95
N ALA A 146 13.16 -0.31 13.44
CA ALA A 146 14.28 0.62 13.55
C ALA A 146 15.03 0.41 14.87
N SER A 147 16.31 0.81 14.90
CA SER A 147 17.20 0.66 16.07
C SER A 147 16.75 1.43 17.31
N ASP A 148 15.89 2.45 17.15
CA ASP A 148 15.27 3.20 18.24
C ASP A 148 13.97 2.56 18.76
N GLY A 149 13.61 1.37 18.25
CA GLY A 149 12.42 0.61 18.64
C GLY A 149 11.16 0.93 17.84
N ALA A 150 11.17 1.90 16.91
CA ALA A 150 10.02 2.14 16.03
C ALA A 150 9.76 0.92 15.14
N THR A 151 8.49 0.51 15.03
CA THR A 151 8.07 -0.63 14.22
C THR A 151 6.93 -0.25 13.29
N THR A 152 6.86 -0.91 12.14
CA THR A 152 5.70 -0.86 11.25
C THR A 152 5.58 -2.18 10.50
N ALA A 153 4.37 -2.51 10.07
CA ALA A 153 4.11 -3.69 9.27
C ALA A 153 3.11 -3.38 8.16
N SER A 154 3.15 -4.19 7.13
CA SER A 154 2.18 -4.20 6.03
C SER A 154 1.99 -5.61 5.53
N PHE A 155 0.96 -5.84 4.72
CA PHE A 155 0.70 -7.12 4.14
C PHE A 155 0.32 -7.02 2.67
N LYS A 156 0.51 -8.12 1.95
CA LYS A 156 0.10 -8.32 0.56
C LYS A 156 -0.60 -9.68 0.46
N ARG A 157 -1.74 -9.70 -0.23
CA ARG A 157 -2.37 -10.94 -0.67
C ARG A 157 -1.99 -11.20 -2.10
N LEU A 158 -1.35 -12.33 -2.34
CA LEU A 158 -1.05 -12.83 -3.68
C LEU A 158 -2.21 -13.73 -4.08
N GLN A 159 -2.97 -13.35 -5.10
CA GLN A 159 -4.06 -14.18 -5.63
C GLN A 159 -3.48 -15.31 -6.47
N VAL A 160 -3.84 -16.54 -6.13
CA VAL A 160 -3.32 -17.76 -6.79
C VAL A 160 -4.46 -18.50 -7.46
N THR A 161 -4.32 -18.75 -8.77
CA THR A 161 -5.29 -19.45 -9.59
C THR A 161 -4.59 -20.52 -10.42
N PRO A 162 -5.32 -21.48 -11.03
CA PRO A 162 -4.70 -22.52 -11.84
C PRO A 162 -3.82 -21.96 -12.95
N SER A 163 -2.74 -22.65 -13.28
CA SER A 163 -1.85 -22.27 -14.39
C SER A 163 -2.57 -22.24 -15.74
N THR A 164 -3.66 -23.01 -15.87
CA THR A 164 -4.50 -23.06 -17.06
C THR A 164 -5.46 -21.90 -17.20
N LYS A 165 -5.62 -21.05 -16.18
CA LYS A 165 -6.49 -19.87 -16.25
C LYS A 165 -5.94 -18.86 -17.23
N THR A 166 -6.77 -18.46 -18.19
CA THR A 166 -6.49 -17.36 -19.12
C THR A 166 -6.98 -16.04 -18.54
N GLY A 167 -6.43 -14.90 -19.01
CA GLY A 167 -6.84 -13.57 -18.52
C GLY A 167 -6.50 -13.34 -17.05
N LYS A 168 -5.31 -13.78 -16.63
CA LYS A 168 -4.78 -13.48 -15.30
C LYS A 168 -4.60 -11.98 -15.11
N ASN A 169 -4.85 -11.52 -13.89
CA ASN A 169 -4.66 -10.13 -13.49
C ASN A 169 -3.23 -9.65 -13.71
N ARG A 170 -3.08 -8.44 -14.22
CA ARG A 170 -1.79 -7.75 -14.37
C ARG A 170 -1.67 -6.60 -13.38
N ASN A 171 -0.44 -6.22 -13.07
CA ASN A 171 -0.23 -4.97 -12.36
C ASN A 171 -0.68 -3.79 -13.23
N PRO A 172 -1.40 -2.79 -12.68
CA PRO A 172 -1.68 -1.57 -13.43
C PRO A 172 -0.36 -0.89 -13.78
N THR A 173 -0.32 -0.20 -14.91
CA THR A 173 0.86 0.56 -15.32
C THR A 173 0.61 2.04 -15.04
N LEU A 174 1.24 2.55 -13.97
CA LEU A 174 1.29 3.97 -13.67
C LEU A 174 2.50 4.57 -14.38
N ASN A 175 2.26 5.33 -15.45
CA ASN A 175 3.32 5.90 -16.28
C ASN A 175 3.96 7.13 -15.63
N ASP A 176 3.13 8.00 -15.02
CA ASP A 176 3.59 9.31 -14.55
C ASP A 176 2.66 9.90 -13.49
N LEU A 177 3.17 10.91 -12.77
CA LEU A 177 2.40 11.81 -11.93
C LEU A 177 2.39 13.19 -12.58
N LEU A 178 1.19 13.70 -12.85
CA LEU A 178 0.99 14.96 -13.55
C LEU A 178 0.61 16.07 -12.57
N ALA A 179 1.10 17.28 -12.83
CA ALA A 179 0.70 18.51 -12.17
C ALA A 179 0.16 19.48 -13.22
N GLY A 180 -1.08 19.92 -13.09
CA GLY A 180 -1.72 20.78 -14.08
C GLY A 180 -1.75 20.18 -15.51
N GLY A 181 -1.80 18.85 -15.62
CA GLY A 181 -1.84 18.12 -16.89
C GLY A 181 -0.48 17.82 -17.51
N THR A 182 0.62 18.28 -16.94
CA THR A 182 1.99 18.00 -17.40
C THR A 182 2.76 17.17 -16.37
N SER A 183 3.84 16.49 -16.80
CA SER A 183 4.70 15.73 -15.87
C SER A 183 5.17 16.62 -14.71
N LEU A 184 5.00 16.12 -13.48
CA LEU A 184 5.50 16.81 -12.28
C LEU A 184 7.03 16.72 -12.24
N THR A 185 7.71 17.82 -12.52
CA THR A 185 9.18 17.91 -12.59
C THR A 185 9.78 18.98 -11.69
N THR A 186 8.94 19.86 -11.14
CA THR A 186 9.38 20.98 -10.30
C THR A 186 8.45 21.14 -9.10
N PHE A 187 8.99 21.61 -7.98
CA PHE A 187 8.19 21.93 -6.80
C PHE A 187 7.28 23.14 -7.10
N PRO A 188 5.95 22.98 -7.01
CA PRO A 188 5.03 24.06 -7.36
C PRO A 188 5.13 25.21 -6.36
N SER A 189 4.96 26.45 -6.84
CA SER A 189 4.91 27.65 -6.01
C SER A 189 3.53 27.95 -5.41
N GLY A 190 2.50 27.20 -5.79
CA GLY A 190 1.12 27.36 -5.32
C GLY A 190 0.31 26.08 -5.53
N GLU A 191 -0.99 26.15 -5.22
CA GLU A 191 -1.91 25.02 -5.41
C GLU A 191 -1.86 24.49 -6.83
N VAL A 192 -1.79 23.17 -6.97
CA VAL A 192 -1.77 22.49 -8.26
C VAL A 192 -2.65 21.24 -8.23
N GLU A 193 -3.28 20.91 -9.35
CA GLU A 193 -4.01 19.67 -9.53
C GLU A 193 -3.05 18.52 -9.84
N LEU A 194 -3.09 17.46 -9.03
CA LEU A 194 -2.37 16.22 -9.26
C LEU A 194 -3.28 15.17 -9.88
N ARG A 195 -2.75 14.45 -10.87
CA ARG A 195 -3.39 13.32 -11.53
C ARG A 195 -2.39 12.19 -11.73
N ALA A 196 -2.85 10.95 -11.54
CA ALA A 196 -2.11 9.75 -11.92
C ALA A 196 -2.32 9.47 -13.42
N SER A 197 -1.23 9.31 -14.18
CA SER A 197 -1.28 8.95 -15.59
C SER A 197 -1.14 7.43 -15.72
N ASN A 198 -2.26 6.72 -15.68
CA ASN A 198 -2.29 5.29 -15.90
C ASN A 198 -2.27 4.98 -17.40
N ALA A 199 -1.58 3.89 -17.81
CA ALA A 199 -1.61 3.44 -19.19
C ALA A 199 -3.03 2.98 -19.59
N PRO A 200 -3.44 3.17 -20.85
CA PRO A 200 -4.68 2.59 -21.36
C PRO A 200 -4.71 1.07 -21.13
N GLY A 201 -5.84 0.55 -20.66
CA GLY A 201 -6.00 -0.88 -20.35
C GLY A 201 -5.45 -1.33 -19.00
N SER A 202 -4.97 -0.40 -18.14
CA SER A 202 -4.57 -0.73 -16.78
C SER A 202 -5.73 -1.18 -15.89
N ALA A 203 -6.97 -0.78 -16.20
CA ALA A 203 -8.17 -1.34 -15.61
C ALA A 203 -8.67 -2.48 -16.53
N GLU A 204 -8.63 -3.70 -16.03
CA GLU A 204 -8.98 -4.89 -16.80
C GLU A 204 -10.44 -5.32 -16.57
N SER A 205 -11.05 -5.89 -17.60
CA SER A 205 -12.32 -6.62 -17.46
C SER A 205 -12.03 -8.07 -17.12
N TYR A 206 -12.77 -8.62 -16.16
CA TYR A 206 -12.58 -10.00 -15.70
C TYR A 206 -13.91 -10.67 -15.36
N THR A 207 -13.87 -11.99 -15.25
CA THR A 207 -15.01 -12.77 -14.80
C THR A 207 -14.77 -13.30 -13.38
N ARG A 208 -15.85 -13.33 -12.60
CA ARG A 208 -15.88 -13.91 -11.25
C ARG A 208 -16.97 -14.98 -11.19
N MET A 209 -16.71 -16.07 -10.52
CA MET A 209 -17.73 -17.07 -10.21
C MET A 209 -18.44 -16.69 -8.91
N LYS A 210 -19.77 -16.60 -8.95
CA LYS A 210 -20.62 -16.37 -7.77
C LYS A 210 -20.77 -17.65 -6.95
N ASN A 211 -21.35 -17.54 -5.76
CA ASN A 211 -21.61 -18.68 -4.87
C ASN A 211 -22.60 -19.69 -5.45
N ASP A 212 -23.45 -19.29 -6.37
CA ASP A 212 -24.37 -20.17 -7.11
C ASP A 212 -23.75 -20.79 -8.37
N GLY A 213 -22.46 -20.55 -8.63
CA GLY A 213 -21.74 -21.01 -9.80
C GLY A 213 -21.92 -20.17 -11.05
N ALA A 214 -22.77 -19.15 -11.03
CA ALA A 214 -22.97 -18.25 -12.18
C ALA A 214 -21.73 -17.36 -12.39
N MET A 215 -21.44 -17.07 -13.66
CA MET A 215 -20.35 -16.17 -14.04
C MET A 215 -20.83 -14.71 -14.05
N GLU A 216 -20.03 -13.82 -13.51
CA GLU A 216 -20.29 -12.37 -13.48
C GLU A 216 -19.11 -11.63 -14.12
N ASN A 217 -19.39 -10.78 -15.10
CA ASN A 217 -18.40 -9.88 -15.68
C ASN A 217 -18.26 -8.63 -14.80
N ARG A 218 -17.03 -8.24 -14.54
CA ARG A 218 -16.67 -7.04 -13.80
C ARG A 218 -15.54 -6.29 -14.49
N THR A 219 -15.41 -5.01 -14.16
CA THR A 219 -14.27 -4.18 -14.55
C THR A 219 -13.60 -3.68 -13.28
N GLU A 220 -12.29 -3.63 -13.29
CA GLU A 220 -11.49 -3.08 -12.18
C GLU A 220 -11.69 -1.58 -12.06
N GLY A 221 -11.63 -1.08 -10.83
CA GLY A 221 -11.51 0.34 -10.55
C GLY A 221 -10.12 0.65 -10.04
N LEU A 222 -9.39 1.53 -10.71
CA LEU A 222 -8.08 1.96 -10.26
C LEU A 222 -8.20 2.97 -9.13
N VAL A 223 -7.44 2.77 -8.06
CA VAL A 223 -7.37 3.70 -6.92
C VAL A 223 -5.92 4.11 -6.73
N THR A 224 -5.63 5.40 -6.86
CA THR A 224 -4.32 5.97 -6.57
C THR A 224 -4.31 6.59 -5.18
N THR A 225 -3.39 6.12 -4.33
CA THR A 225 -3.09 6.71 -3.02
C THR A 225 -1.90 7.65 -3.19
N TRP A 226 -2.03 8.87 -2.69
CA TRP A 226 -1.04 9.92 -2.78
C TRP A 226 -0.30 10.10 -1.46
N PHE A 227 1.00 10.28 -1.53
CA PHE A 227 1.88 10.60 -0.42
C PHE A 227 2.77 11.79 -0.79
N ILE A 228 2.93 12.71 0.14
CA ILE A 228 3.69 13.96 -0.03
C ILE A 228 4.58 14.19 1.17
N THR A 229 5.67 14.89 0.96
CA THR A 229 6.59 15.29 2.05
C THR A 229 6.19 16.58 2.75
N THR A 230 5.41 17.44 2.07
CA THR A 230 5.03 18.76 2.63
C THR A 230 3.75 19.27 2.00
N GLY A 231 3.01 20.05 2.77
CA GLY A 231 1.75 20.67 2.35
C GLY A 231 0.53 19.80 2.61
N GLU A 232 -0.53 20.03 1.83
CA GLU A 232 -1.83 19.41 2.03
C GLU A 232 -2.41 18.89 0.73
N LEU A 233 -3.10 17.74 0.81
CA LEU A 233 -3.92 17.18 -0.26
C LEU A 233 -5.40 17.31 0.10
N THR A 234 -6.22 17.71 -0.86
CA THR A 234 -7.69 17.69 -0.66
C THR A 234 -8.21 16.26 -0.53
N LEU A 235 -7.62 15.33 -1.27
CA LEU A 235 -7.92 13.89 -1.21
C LEU A 235 -6.59 13.12 -1.20
N PHE A 236 -6.41 12.23 -0.24
CA PHE A 236 -5.26 11.32 -0.24
C PHE A 236 -5.46 10.08 -1.13
N ARG A 237 -6.67 9.92 -1.70
CA ARG A 237 -7.01 8.86 -2.67
C ARG A 237 -7.85 9.44 -3.79
N THR A 238 -7.54 9.03 -5.01
CA THR A 238 -8.34 9.31 -6.21
C THR A 238 -8.71 8.01 -6.90
N ILE A 239 -9.85 8.02 -7.59
CA ILE A 239 -10.37 6.86 -8.33
C ILE A 239 -10.19 7.16 -9.82
N GLU A 240 -9.70 6.20 -10.57
CA GLU A 240 -9.46 6.30 -12.02
C GLU A 240 -8.62 7.53 -12.38
N ASP A 241 -9.15 8.42 -13.24
CA ASP A 241 -8.52 9.68 -13.65
C ASP A 241 -8.82 10.84 -12.70
N GLY A 242 -9.27 10.54 -11.48
CA GLY A 242 -9.63 11.54 -10.48
C GLY A 242 -8.47 12.45 -10.13
N ILE A 243 -8.81 13.68 -9.77
CA ILE A 243 -7.86 14.74 -9.43
C ILE A 243 -7.86 14.96 -7.92
N THR A 244 -6.67 15.20 -7.35
CA THR A 244 -6.54 15.81 -6.03
C THR A 244 -5.82 17.15 -6.17
N LYS A 245 -6.10 18.09 -5.28
CA LYS A 245 -5.35 19.34 -5.22
C LYS A 245 -4.28 19.23 -4.16
N TRP A 246 -3.09 19.66 -4.52
CA TRP A 246 -1.95 19.77 -3.62
C TRP A 246 -1.63 21.23 -3.40
N THR A 247 -1.73 21.69 -2.16
CA THR A 247 -1.23 22.97 -1.70
C THR A 247 0.14 22.73 -1.06
N PRO A 248 1.26 23.02 -1.74
CA PRO A 248 2.59 22.78 -1.19
C PRO A 248 2.80 23.62 0.06
N GLY A 249 3.44 23.02 1.06
CA GLY A 249 3.98 23.75 2.22
C GLY A 249 5.31 24.42 1.90
N SER A 250 6.02 24.87 2.93
CA SER A 250 7.39 25.33 2.77
C SER A 250 8.27 24.22 2.23
N ARG A 251 9.15 24.55 1.28
CA ARG A 251 10.10 23.57 0.73
C ARG A 251 11.02 23.09 1.87
N PRO A 252 11.12 21.76 2.09
CA PRO A 252 12.02 21.23 3.11
C PRO A 252 13.48 21.59 2.81
N THR A 253 14.27 21.81 3.86
CA THR A 253 15.71 22.09 3.75
C THR A 253 16.58 20.91 4.14
N ASP A 254 16.02 19.93 4.83
CA ASP A 254 16.70 18.75 5.38
C ASP A 254 16.49 17.48 4.56
N HIS A 255 15.60 17.54 3.57
CA HIS A 255 15.32 16.43 2.66
C HIS A 255 14.78 16.93 1.31
N THR A 256 14.80 16.05 0.31
CA THR A 256 14.27 16.35 -1.02
C THR A 256 12.74 16.28 -1.02
N PRO A 257 12.03 17.33 -1.47
CA PRO A 257 10.58 17.24 -1.63
C PRO A 257 10.21 16.18 -2.67
N LEU A 258 9.18 15.41 -2.36
CA LEU A 258 8.69 14.36 -3.25
C LEU A 258 7.17 14.19 -3.20
N VAL A 259 6.65 13.61 -4.27
CA VAL A 259 5.30 13.08 -4.38
C VAL A 259 5.39 11.62 -4.82
N LEU A 260 4.71 10.72 -4.13
CA LEU A 260 4.58 9.31 -4.50
C LEU A 260 3.11 9.00 -4.78
N GLY A 261 2.83 8.43 -5.93
CA GLY A 261 1.56 7.83 -6.30
C GLY A 261 1.65 6.30 -6.25
N VAL A 262 0.69 5.65 -5.61
CA VAL A 262 0.56 4.19 -5.58
C VAL A 262 -0.82 3.82 -6.12
N THR A 263 -0.86 3.27 -7.32
CA THR A 263 -2.09 2.81 -7.98
C THR A 263 -2.35 1.34 -7.71
N ARG A 264 -3.60 1.00 -7.39
CA ARG A 264 -4.09 -0.36 -7.10
C ARG A 264 -5.35 -0.64 -7.92
N ASP A 265 -5.50 -1.87 -8.37
CA ASP A 265 -6.65 -2.35 -9.17
C ASP A 265 -7.77 -3.01 -8.35
N GLY A 266 -7.55 -3.22 -7.05
CA GLY A 266 -8.50 -3.92 -6.16
C GLY A 266 -8.45 -5.46 -6.25
N ARG A 267 -7.67 -6.04 -7.17
CA ARG A 267 -7.45 -7.49 -7.33
C ARG A 267 -6.03 -7.92 -6.93
N GLY A 268 -5.25 -7.03 -6.40
CA GLY A 268 -3.90 -7.31 -5.94
C GLY A 268 -2.81 -6.68 -6.79
N GLY A 269 -3.10 -6.14 -7.97
CA GLY A 269 -2.14 -5.39 -8.78
C GLY A 269 -1.80 -4.04 -8.14
N ILE A 270 -0.52 -3.69 -8.19
CA ILE A 270 0.02 -2.45 -7.61
C ILE A 270 1.12 -1.91 -8.50
N SER A 271 1.09 -0.60 -8.74
CA SER A 271 2.19 0.14 -9.35
C SER A 271 2.50 1.38 -8.51
N ALA A 272 3.75 1.80 -8.49
CA ALA A 272 4.19 2.96 -7.72
C ALA A 272 5.13 3.82 -8.58
N VAL A 273 4.92 5.13 -8.57
CA VAL A 273 5.79 6.12 -9.19
C VAL A 273 6.09 7.24 -8.21
N MET A 274 7.36 7.59 -8.10
CA MET A 274 7.85 8.67 -7.26
C MET A 274 8.44 9.79 -8.13
N LYS A 275 8.10 11.02 -7.79
CA LYS A 275 8.74 12.23 -8.28
C LYS A 275 9.52 12.86 -7.13
N SER A 276 10.82 12.99 -7.30
CA SER A 276 11.73 13.59 -6.32
C SER A 276 12.62 14.64 -6.99
N GLY A 277 13.31 15.45 -6.19
CA GLY A 277 14.13 16.55 -6.74
C GLY A 277 13.30 17.72 -7.25
N LEU A 278 12.05 17.81 -6.79
CA LEU A 278 11.09 18.83 -7.19
C LEU A 278 11.50 20.24 -6.76
#